data_1bea3bc1408cfb73e1ef3b81bc2b2f5e
#
_entry.id   1bea3bc1408cfb73e1ef3b81bc2b2f5e
#
_cell.length_a   1.000
_cell.length_b   1.000
_cell.length_c   1.000
_cell.angle_alpha   90.00
_cell.angle_beta   90.00
_cell.angle_gamma   90.00
#
_symmetry.space_group_name_H-M   'P 1'
#
loop_
_entity.id
_entity.type
_entity.pdbx_description
1 polymer ?
#
loop_
_entity_poly.entity_id
_entity_poly.type
_entity_poly.pdbx_seq_one_letter_code
_entity_poly.pdbx_strand_id
1 'polypeptide(L)'
;MSVRHGAAAYARMQAIDERAWIAPTAQVFGRVAVGAGSSLWHNAVARTECQEIRIGRYTNVQDFVMIHVAYDRPTVVGDFCSITHHCTLHGCTVEDEVLVGINAT
;
A
#
# COMPACT_ATOMS: atom_id res chain seq x y z
N MET A 1 11.65 -11.59 9.25
CA MET A 1 10.59 -10.85 9.94
C MET A 1 9.81 -11.75 10.86
N SER A 2 9.36 -11.21 11.95
CA SER A 2 8.64 -11.99 12.97
C SER A 2 7.26 -11.40 13.20
N VAL A 3 6.24 -12.24 13.17
CA VAL A 3 4.85 -11.85 13.47
C VAL A 3 4.54 -12.33 14.90
N ARG A 4 5.16 -11.68 15.88
CA ARG A 4 5.07 -12.12 17.28
C ARG A 4 3.68 -11.97 17.88
N HIS A 5 2.92 -11.00 17.41
CA HIS A 5 1.58 -10.70 17.94
C HIS A 5 0.48 -11.48 17.23
N GLY A 6 0.87 -12.33 16.29
CA GLY A 6 -0.06 -13.08 15.49
C GLY A 6 -0.67 -12.27 14.34
N ALA A 7 -1.08 -12.97 13.29
CA ALA A 7 -1.60 -12.36 12.08
C ALA A 7 -2.85 -11.51 12.33
N ALA A 8 -3.73 -11.96 13.24
CA ALA A 8 -4.98 -11.23 13.52
C ALA A 8 -4.73 -9.83 14.10
N ALA A 9 -3.70 -9.68 14.95
CA ALA A 9 -3.36 -8.39 15.52
C ALA A 9 -2.84 -7.43 14.44
N TYR A 10 -1.97 -7.90 13.57
CA TYR A 10 -1.47 -7.08 12.46
C TYR A 10 -2.56 -6.73 11.45
N ALA A 11 -3.46 -7.67 11.18
CA ALA A 11 -4.54 -7.44 10.22
C ALA A 11 -5.45 -6.27 10.61
N ARG A 12 -5.46 -5.87 11.87
CA ARG A 12 -6.33 -4.79 12.39
C ARG A 12 -5.66 -3.43 12.47
N MET A 13 -4.44 -3.28 11.97
CA MET A 13 -3.66 -2.05 12.10
C MET A 13 -3.83 -1.10 10.92
N GLN A 14 -4.96 -1.16 10.22
CA GLN A 14 -5.23 -0.25 9.11
C GLN A 14 -5.78 1.09 9.58
N ALA A 15 -5.38 2.16 8.87
CA ALA A 15 -5.95 3.48 9.00
C ALA A 15 -6.37 3.95 7.60
N ILE A 16 -7.55 3.54 7.18
CA ILE A 16 -8.07 3.83 5.84
C ILE A 16 -9.07 4.98 5.95
N ASP A 17 -8.78 6.08 5.26
CA ASP A 17 -9.69 7.23 5.22
C ASP A 17 -11.03 6.79 4.61
N GLU A 18 -12.13 7.29 5.15
CA GLU A 18 -13.47 6.94 4.68
C GLU A 18 -13.72 7.35 3.23
N ARG A 19 -12.95 8.30 2.71
CA ARG A 19 -13.02 8.76 1.32
C ARG A 19 -12.09 7.99 0.39
N ALA A 20 -11.40 6.99 0.89
CA ALA A 20 -10.62 6.08 0.06
C ALA A 20 -11.50 4.92 -0.41
N TRP A 21 -11.18 4.38 -1.56
CA TRP A 21 -11.88 3.21 -2.09
C TRP A 21 -10.95 2.01 -2.15
N ILE A 22 -11.38 0.92 -1.54
CA ILE A 22 -10.64 -0.34 -1.55
C ILE A 22 -11.49 -1.37 -2.29
N ALA A 23 -11.00 -1.86 -3.42
CA ALA A 23 -11.71 -2.88 -4.17
C ALA A 23 -11.96 -4.13 -3.31
N PRO A 24 -13.09 -4.80 -3.46
CA PRO A 24 -13.40 -5.99 -2.66
C PRO A 24 -12.35 -7.10 -2.75
N THR A 25 -11.62 -7.17 -3.85
CA THR A 25 -10.56 -8.17 -4.05
C THR A 25 -9.17 -7.68 -3.68
N ALA A 26 -9.03 -6.42 -3.30
CA ALA A 26 -7.77 -5.92 -2.77
C ALA A 26 -7.55 -6.44 -1.35
N GLN A 27 -6.29 -6.71 -1.02
CA GLN A 27 -5.92 -7.21 0.30
C GLN A 27 -5.07 -6.18 1.04
N VAL A 28 -5.47 -5.86 2.25
CA VAL A 28 -4.74 -4.92 3.10
C VAL A 28 -4.45 -5.60 4.42
N PHE A 29 -3.18 -5.73 4.76
CA PHE A 29 -2.74 -6.44 5.96
C PHE A 29 -1.67 -5.63 6.69
N GLY A 30 -1.87 -5.46 7.99
CA GLY A 30 -0.88 -4.80 8.84
C GLY A 30 -1.09 -3.31 8.95
N ARG A 31 -0.03 -2.61 9.34
CA ARG A 31 -0.07 -1.15 9.54
C ARG A 31 -0.03 -0.43 8.20
N VAL A 32 -1.19 -0.26 7.60
CA VAL A 32 -1.36 0.39 6.30
C VAL A 32 -2.26 1.61 6.48
N ALA A 33 -1.76 2.78 6.07
CA ALA A 33 -2.55 4.01 6.04
C ALA A 33 -2.83 4.40 4.60
N VAL A 34 -4.09 4.74 4.31
CA VAL A 34 -4.52 5.17 2.98
C VAL A 34 -5.24 6.49 3.10
N GLY A 35 -4.77 7.49 2.40
CA GLY A 35 -5.30 8.85 2.44
C GLY A 35 -6.59 9.05 1.65
N ALA A 36 -7.22 10.21 1.88
CA ALA A 36 -8.48 10.57 1.25
C ALA A 36 -8.38 10.60 -0.28
N GLY A 37 -9.40 10.12 -0.94
CA GLY A 37 -9.49 10.13 -2.40
C GLY A 37 -8.60 9.11 -3.10
N SER A 38 -7.86 8.32 -2.34
CA SER A 38 -7.01 7.26 -2.90
C SER A 38 -7.80 5.99 -3.17
N SER A 39 -7.26 5.14 -4.02
CA SER A 39 -7.94 3.91 -4.43
C SER A 39 -6.96 2.75 -4.57
N LEU A 40 -7.37 1.60 -4.04
CA LEU A 40 -6.68 0.33 -4.25
C LEU A 40 -7.57 -0.55 -5.11
N TRP A 41 -7.08 -0.90 -6.27
CA TRP A 41 -7.87 -1.58 -7.29
C TRP A 41 -7.79 -3.10 -7.15
N HIS A 42 -8.47 -3.80 -8.06
CA HIS A 42 -8.71 -5.23 -7.94
C HIS A 42 -7.42 -6.03 -7.82
N ASN A 43 -7.36 -6.89 -6.82
CA ASN A 43 -6.23 -7.79 -6.54
C ASN A 43 -4.92 -7.07 -6.20
N ALA A 44 -4.98 -5.78 -5.88
CA ALA A 44 -3.83 -5.10 -5.31
C ALA A 44 -3.60 -5.61 -3.89
N VAL A 45 -2.34 -5.69 -3.46
CA VAL A 45 -1.98 -6.16 -2.13
C VAL A 45 -1.07 -5.13 -1.47
N ALA A 46 -1.45 -4.69 -0.28
CA ALA A 46 -0.62 -3.88 0.59
C ALA A 46 -0.46 -4.65 1.90
N ARG A 47 0.71 -5.25 2.09
CA ARG A 47 0.95 -6.15 3.21
C ARG A 47 2.23 -5.78 3.95
N THR A 48 2.11 -5.63 5.27
CA THR A 48 3.28 -5.42 6.12
C THR A 48 3.16 -6.20 7.43
N GLU A 49 4.25 -6.80 7.84
CA GLU A 49 4.37 -7.57 9.08
C GLU A 49 5.25 -6.88 10.12
N CYS A 50 5.91 -5.78 9.78
CA CYS A 50 6.86 -5.14 10.69
C CYS A 50 6.96 -3.62 10.57
N GLN A 51 7.04 -3.08 9.37
CA GLN A 51 7.10 -1.64 9.12
C GLN A 51 5.71 -1.13 8.74
N GLU A 52 5.60 0.15 8.37
CA GLU A 52 4.34 0.70 7.89
C GLU A 52 4.32 0.88 6.37
N ILE A 53 3.14 0.84 5.81
CA ILE A 53 2.86 1.27 4.45
C ILE A 53 2.00 2.53 4.56
N ARG A 54 2.41 3.61 3.89
CA ARG A 54 1.62 4.83 3.82
C ARG A 54 1.33 5.16 2.38
N ILE A 55 0.07 5.35 2.07
CA ILE A 55 -0.38 5.80 0.76
C ILE A 55 -1.05 7.15 0.98
N GLY A 56 -0.58 8.17 0.30
CA GLY A 56 -1.06 9.54 0.45
C GLY A 56 -2.47 9.72 -0.08
N ARG A 57 -2.83 10.97 -0.38
CA ARG A 57 -4.14 11.34 -0.88
C ARG A 57 -4.16 11.30 -2.40
N TYR A 58 -5.33 11.01 -2.96
CA TYR A 58 -5.57 11.04 -4.42
C TYR A 58 -4.56 10.23 -5.21
N THR A 59 -4.08 9.15 -4.61
CA THR A 59 -3.16 8.19 -5.22
C THR A 59 -3.93 6.94 -5.62
N ASN A 60 -3.69 6.46 -6.83
CA ASN A 60 -4.30 5.21 -7.27
C ASN A 60 -3.27 4.10 -7.32
N VAL A 61 -3.60 2.99 -6.70
CA VAL A 61 -2.82 1.76 -6.71
C VAL A 61 -3.62 0.75 -7.52
N GLN A 62 -3.14 0.49 -8.72
CA GLN A 62 -3.94 -0.22 -9.71
C GLN A 62 -3.87 -1.74 -9.55
N ASP A 63 -4.56 -2.42 -10.45
CA ASP A 63 -4.78 -3.87 -10.38
C ASP A 63 -3.45 -4.65 -10.30
N PHE A 64 -3.41 -5.62 -9.40
CA PHE A 64 -2.28 -6.54 -9.20
C PHE A 64 -0.97 -5.88 -8.74
N VAL A 65 -1.03 -4.68 -8.21
CA VAL A 65 0.15 -4.07 -7.60
C VAL A 65 0.47 -4.77 -6.28
N MET A 66 1.76 -5.03 -6.04
CA MET A 66 2.23 -5.56 -4.77
C MET A 66 3.01 -4.48 -4.02
N ILE A 67 2.54 -4.12 -2.84
CA ILE A 67 3.26 -3.23 -1.93
C ILE A 67 3.63 -4.00 -0.68
N HIS A 68 4.91 -4.06 -0.40
CA HIS A 68 5.45 -4.68 0.79
C HIS A 68 6.49 -3.74 1.42
N VAL A 69 7.09 -4.17 2.51
CA VAL A 69 8.08 -3.37 3.23
C VAL A 69 9.40 -4.12 3.32
N ALA A 70 10.49 -3.41 3.50
CA ALA A 70 11.75 -4.02 3.86
C ALA A 70 11.77 -4.28 5.37
N TYR A 71 12.66 -5.13 5.81
CA TYR A 71 12.79 -5.41 7.25
C TYR A 71 13.03 -4.13 8.06
N ASP A 72 13.84 -3.23 7.54
CA ASP A 72 14.28 -2.01 8.22
C ASP A 72 13.70 -0.72 7.59
N ARG A 73 12.79 -0.82 6.63
CA ARG A 73 12.25 0.37 5.94
C ARG A 73 10.78 0.23 5.62
N PRO A 74 10.02 1.31 5.86
CA PRO A 74 8.64 1.39 5.39
C PRO A 74 8.58 1.57 3.88
N THR A 75 7.38 1.44 3.34
CA THR A 75 7.08 1.87 1.98
C THR A 75 6.12 3.04 2.07
N VAL A 76 6.51 4.15 1.46
CA VAL A 76 5.73 5.39 1.51
C VAL A 76 5.46 5.86 0.09
N VAL A 77 4.20 6.07 -0.21
CA VAL A 77 3.75 6.63 -1.49
C VAL A 77 3.08 7.96 -1.20
N GLY A 78 3.51 8.99 -1.89
CA GLY A 78 3.00 10.35 -1.70
C GLY A 78 1.62 10.58 -2.27
N ASP A 79 1.29 11.85 -2.45
CA ASP A 79 0.00 12.29 -2.95
C ASP A 79 0.01 12.36 -4.49
N PHE A 80 -1.16 12.19 -5.10
CA PHE A 80 -1.37 12.34 -6.54
C PHE A 80 -0.48 11.43 -7.39
N CYS A 81 -0.20 10.24 -6.90
CA CYS A 81 0.59 9.25 -7.62
C CYS A 81 -0.30 8.25 -8.36
N SER A 82 0.25 7.69 -9.42
CA SER A 82 -0.35 6.55 -10.12
C SER A 82 0.64 5.39 -10.08
N ILE A 83 0.29 4.35 -9.33
CA ILE A 83 1.08 3.12 -9.26
C ILE A 83 0.36 2.11 -10.15
N THR A 84 0.92 1.92 -11.35
CA THR A 84 0.18 1.23 -12.38
C THR A 84 0.29 -0.29 -12.31
N HIS A 85 -0.45 -0.97 -13.18
CA HIS A 85 -0.69 -2.42 -13.09
C HIS A 85 0.59 -3.25 -12.92
N HIS A 86 0.55 -4.22 -12.03
CA HIS A 86 1.63 -5.19 -11.79
C HIS A 86 2.93 -4.58 -11.27
N CYS A 87 2.92 -3.36 -10.77
CA CYS A 87 4.11 -2.81 -10.12
C CYS A 87 4.39 -3.50 -8.80
N THR A 88 5.65 -3.51 -8.41
CA THR A 88 6.07 -3.96 -7.08
C THR A 88 6.85 -2.84 -6.41
N LEU A 89 6.39 -2.44 -5.23
CA LEU A 89 7.09 -1.47 -4.37
C LEU A 89 7.48 -2.17 -3.08
N HIS A 90 8.74 -2.04 -2.70
CA HIS A 90 9.27 -2.76 -1.56
C HIS A 90 10.31 -1.91 -0.83
N GLY A 91 9.96 -1.40 0.35
CA GLY A 91 10.87 -0.64 1.19
C GLY A 91 11.41 0.62 0.51
N CYS A 92 10.55 1.35 -0.18
CA CYS A 92 10.95 2.54 -0.94
C CYS A 92 10.02 3.71 -0.64
N THR A 93 10.46 4.90 -1.03
CA THR A 93 9.66 6.11 -0.97
C THR A 93 9.40 6.62 -2.37
N VAL A 94 8.14 6.80 -2.69
CA VAL A 94 7.67 7.43 -3.92
C VAL A 94 7.11 8.79 -3.52
N GLU A 95 7.69 9.85 -4.03
CA GLU A 95 7.27 11.21 -3.70
C GLU A 95 5.97 11.57 -4.43
N ASP A 96 5.53 12.82 -4.26
CA ASP A 96 4.25 13.25 -4.84
C ASP A 96 4.30 13.33 -6.37
N GLU A 97 3.15 13.17 -6.99
CA GLU A 97 2.97 13.37 -8.44
C GLU A 97 3.86 12.47 -9.30
N VAL A 98 4.05 11.23 -8.88
CA VAL A 98 4.86 10.25 -9.59
C VAL A 98 3.97 9.23 -10.29
N LEU A 99 4.33 8.89 -11.51
CA LEU A 99 3.75 7.75 -12.21
C LEU A 99 4.78 6.64 -12.26
N VAL A 100 4.45 5.49 -11.69
CA VAL A 100 5.26 4.29 -11.79
C VAL A 100 4.68 3.42 -12.90
N GLY A 101 5.48 3.19 -13.93
CA GLY A 101 4.99 2.52 -15.14
C GLY A 101 4.65 1.05 -14.93
N ILE A 102 3.85 0.51 -15.83
CA ILE A 102 3.37 -0.88 -15.77
C ILE A 102 4.54 -1.86 -15.65
N ASN A 103 4.41 -2.81 -14.74
CA ASN A 103 5.41 -3.86 -14.44
C ASN A 103 6.72 -3.35 -13.83
N ALA A 104 6.79 -2.11 -13.40
CA ALA A 104 8.00 -1.61 -12.73
C ALA A 104 8.22 -2.30 -11.38
N THR A 105 9.47 -2.46 -11.05
CA THR A 105 9.87 -3.07 -9.80
C THR A 105 10.92 -2.24 -9.09
#